data_f3ed38de0f1c96838d7f4d90098fdaa7
#
_entry.id   f3ed38de0f1c96838d7f4d90098fdaa7
#
_cell.length_a   1.000
_cell.length_b   1.000
_cell.length_c   1.000
_cell.angle_alpha   90.00
_cell.angle_beta   90.00
_cell.angle_gamma   90.00
#
_symmetry.space_group_name_H-M   'P 1'
#
loop_
_entity.id
_entity.type
_entity.pdbx_description
1 polymer ?
#
loop_
_entity_poly.entity_id
_entity_poly.type
_entity_poly.pdbx_seq_one_letter_code
_entity_poly.pdbx_strand_id
1 'polypeptide(L)'
;MSELFERPAMGWLPDYPDFRDYTAQTKTILPLMKKVRGTDEGRKKSRLPASCDLRAWCSPVEDQGKIGSCTAQAGAGMVEYFERRATGKHVEASRLFLYKVTRNLLHWTGDTGAFLRTAMGALVLFGVPPEEYWPYKAEDFDKEPPAFCYAFAQNYQAIQYYRLDPPGISRAELLTQIRTKLAAGLPSMFGFSVYSSIDQAGKT
;
A
#
# COMPACT_ATOMS: atom_id res chain seq x y z
N MET A 1 -23.61 -8.27 30.44
CA MET A 1 -23.69 -8.16 28.99
C MET A 1 -22.27 -7.98 28.50
N SER A 2 -21.68 -9.00 27.85
CA SER A 2 -20.36 -8.90 27.29
C SER A 2 -20.44 -7.94 26.10
N GLU A 3 -19.76 -6.81 26.16
CA GLU A 3 -19.49 -6.02 24.97
C GLU A 3 -18.77 -6.94 23.98
N LEU A 4 -19.49 -7.36 22.96
CA LEU A 4 -18.92 -8.02 21.80
C LEU A 4 -17.97 -6.98 21.18
N PHE A 5 -16.68 -7.12 21.41
CA PHE A 5 -15.67 -6.38 20.66
C PHE A 5 -15.91 -6.69 19.19
N GLU A 6 -16.55 -5.75 18.50
CA GLU A 6 -16.71 -5.84 17.05
C GLU A 6 -15.30 -5.81 16.44
N ARG A 7 -14.89 -6.93 15.86
CA ARG A 7 -13.61 -7.00 15.17
C ARG A 7 -13.63 -6.07 13.96
N PRO A 8 -12.55 -5.29 13.73
CA PRO A 8 -12.47 -4.50 12.51
C PRO A 8 -12.60 -5.40 11.29
N ALA A 9 -13.27 -4.92 10.25
CA ALA A 9 -13.44 -5.67 9.01
C ALA A 9 -12.07 -5.94 8.38
N MET A 10 -11.87 -7.15 7.85
CA MET A 10 -10.63 -7.58 7.22
C MET A 10 -10.89 -7.75 5.72
N GLY A 11 -10.29 -6.88 4.91
CA GLY A 11 -10.58 -6.82 3.48
C GLY A 11 -9.44 -7.29 2.58
N TRP A 12 -8.31 -7.76 3.11
CA TRP A 12 -7.25 -8.27 2.28
C TRP A 12 -7.56 -9.70 1.78
N LEU A 13 -7.44 -9.86 0.47
CA LEU A 13 -7.51 -11.15 -0.20
C LEU A 13 -6.12 -11.56 -0.69
N PRO A 14 -5.67 -12.81 -0.49
CA PRO A 14 -4.38 -13.28 -0.95
C PRO A 14 -4.26 -13.24 -2.48
N ASP A 15 -3.19 -12.61 -2.98
CA ASP A 15 -2.86 -12.61 -4.39
C ASP A 15 -2.20 -13.93 -4.80
N TYR A 16 -2.80 -14.66 -5.72
CA TYR A 16 -2.13 -15.79 -6.36
C TYR A 16 -1.02 -15.30 -7.28
N PRO A 17 0.07 -16.08 -7.48
CA PRO A 17 1.08 -15.80 -8.48
C PRO A 17 0.47 -15.61 -9.86
N ASP A 18 0.92 -14.57 -10.58
CA ASP A 18 0.50 -14.28 -11.95
C ASP A 18 1.74 -14.05 -12.80
N PHE A 19 1.78 -14.63 -14.02
CA PHE A 19 2.91 -14.46 -14.94
C PHE A 19 3.12 -13.01 -15.39
N ARG A 20 2.11 -12.16 -15.22
CA ARG A 20 2.17 -10.71 -15.51
C ARG A 20 2.78 -9.90 -14.37
N ASP A 21 3.05 -10.52 -13.22
CA ASP A 21 3.62 -9.81 -12.08
C ASP A 21 5.02 -9.28 -12.42
N TYR A 22 5.21 -7.99 -12.23
CA TYR A 22 6.54 -7.41 -12.26
C TYR A 22 7.33 -7.85 -11.01
N THR A 23 8.64 -8.05 -11.22
CA THR A 23 9.61 -8.35 -10.16
C THR A 23 10.74 -7.33 -10.21
N ALA A 24 11.62 -7.35 -9.22
CA ALA A 24 12.79 -6.48 -9.22
C ALA A 24 13.73 -6.69 -10.42
N GLN A 25 13.65 -7.85 -11.10
CA GLN A 25 14.45 -8.22 -12.28
C GLN A 25 13.77 -7.84 -13.60
N THR A 26 12.52 -7.43 -13.56
CA THR A 26 11.78 -7.07 -14.78
C THR A 26 12.45 -5.88 -15.49
N LYS A 27 12.60 -5.97 -16.82
CA LYS A 27 13.33 -4.99 -17.63
C LYS A 27 12.83 -3.55 -17.45
N THR A 28 11.55 -3.34 -17.21
CA THR A 28 10.95 -2.02 -16.97
C THR A 28 11.18 -1.50 -15.55
N ILE A 29 11.38 -2.40 -14.58
CA ILE A 29 11.63 -2.06 -13.17
C ILE A 29 13.09 -1.70 -12.92
N LEU A 30 14.03 -2.41 -13.55
CA LEU A 30 15.47 -2.21 -13.35
C LEU A 30 15.93 -0.74 -13.52
N PRO A 31 15.53 0.00 -14.57
CA PRO A 31 15.94 1.39 -14.73
C PRO A 31 15.37 2.30 -13.65
N LEU A 32 14.14 2.05 -13.21
CA LEU A 32 13.49 2.80 -12.12
C LEU A 32 14.24 2.57 -10.80
N MET A 33 14.60 1.32 -10.52
CA MET A 33 15.38 0.98 -9.32
C MET A 33 16.78 1.60 -9.34
N LYS A 34 17.42 1.71 -10.50
CA LYS A 34 18.69 2.42 -10.63
C LYS A 34 18.56 3.91 -10.33
N LYS A 35 17.48 4.55 -10.75
CA LYS A 35 17.21 5.96 -10.44
C LYS A 35 17.02 6.18 -8.93
N VAL A 36 16.31 5.29 -8.26
CA VAL A 36 16.12 5.33 -6.80
C VAL A 36 17.45 5.06 -6.07
N ARG A 37 18.29 4.16 -6.61
CA ARG A 37 19.63 3.86 -6.09
C ARG A 37 20.69 4.88 -6.50
N GLY A 38 20.42 5.73 -7.47
CA GLY A 38 21.36 6.72 -8.01
C GLY A 38 21.92 7.71 -6.99
N THR A 39 21.35 7.73 -5.81
CA THR A 39 21.93 8.37 -4.62
C THR A 39 22.93 7.48 -3.88
N ASP A 40 22.98 6.16 -4.21
CA ASP A 40 23.77 5.14 -3.49
C ASP A 40 24.87 4.48 -4.36
N GLU A 41 25.03 4.84 -5.65
CA GLU A 41 26.04 4.22 -6.55
C GLU A 41 27.51 4.43 -6.10
N GLY A 42 27.74 5.25 -5.10
CA GLY A 42 29.07 5.43 -4.46
C GLY A 42 29.29 4.60 -3.18
N ARG A 43 28.25 4.00 -2.63
CA ARG A 43 28.42 3.15 -1.43
C ARG A 43 28.80 1.73 -1.85
N LYS A 44 30.10 1.40 -1.69
CA LYS A 44 30.58 0.00 -1.61
C LYS A 44 29.56 -0.81 -0.82
N LYS A 45 29.34 -2.11 -1.17
CA LYS A 45 28.49 -3.08 -0.45
C LYS A 45 28.56 -2.84 1.07
N SER A 46 27.84 -1.86 1.55
CA SER A 46 27.83 -1.54 2.96
C SER A 46 26.93 -2.57 3.63
N ARG A 47 27.37 -3.08 4.76
CA ARG A 47 26.56 -3.92 5.63
C ARG A 47 25.24 -3.21 5.91
N LEU A 48 24.12 -3.92 5.73
CA LEU A 48 22.81 -3.37 6.06
C LEU A 48 22.81 -2.86 7.51
N PRO A 49 22.14 -1.73 7.79
CA PRO A 49 22.04 -1.21 9.14
C PRO A 49 21.35 -2.25 10.06
N ALA A 50 21.68 -2.23 11.33
CA ALA A 50 21.07 -3.12 12.32
C ALA A 50 19.58 -2.85 12.50
N SER A 51 19.16 -1.58 12.32
CA SER A 51 17.77 -1.15 12.36
C SER A 51 17.52 -0.05 11.34
N CYS A 52 16.27 0.07 10.90
CA CYS A 52 15.80 1.15 10.03
C CYS A 52 14.41 1.55 10.49
N ASP A 53 14.23 2.82 10.85
CA ASP A 53 12.95 3.37 11.25
C ASP A 53 12.51 4.43 10.24
N LEU A 54 11.40 4.19 9.56
CA LEU A 54 10.82 5.07 8.55
C LEU A 54 9.60 5.84 9.06
N ARG A 55 9.20 5.66 10.35
CA ARG A 55 7.97 6.23 10.93
C ARG A 55 7.91 7.75 10.86
N ALA A 56 9.06 8.43 10.84
CA ALA A 56 9.10 9.89 10.71
C ALA A 56 8.42 10.42 9.43
N TRP A 57 8.29 9.56 8.42
CA TRP A 57 7.67 9.89 7.13
C TRP A 57 6.26 9.30 6.97
N CYS A 58 5.83 8.45 7.90
CA CYS A 58 4.50 7.86 7.86
C CYS A 58 3.44 8.87 8.30
N SER A 59 2.24 8.68 7.77
CA SER A 59 1.03 9.37 8.22
C SER A 59 0.64 8.92 9.63
N PRO A 60 -0.22 9.65 10.34
CA PRO A 60 -0.91 9.14 11.52
C PRO A 60 -1.63 7.82 11.19
N VAL A 61 -1.82 6.99 12.21
CA VAL A 61 -2.60 5.76 12.07
C VAL A 61 -4.07 6.12 11.91
N GLU A 62 -4.71 5.54 10.91
CA GLU A 62 -6.09 5.80 10.58
C GLU A 62 -6.96 4.57 10.84
N ASP A 63 -8.24 4.82 11.14
CA ASP A 63 -9.23 3.78 11.39
C ASP A 63 -10.08 3.53 10.13
N GLN A 64 -10.11 2.30 9.65
CA GLN A 64 -10.97 1.89 8.54
C GLN A 64 -12.41 1.60 8.96
N GLY A 65 -12.69 1.53 10.28
CA GLY A 65 -14.00 1.17 10.79
C GLY A 65 -14.44 -0.23 10.40
N LYS A 66 -15.67 -0.35 9.90
CA LYS A 66 -16.33 -1.63 9.62
C LYS A 66 -16.22 -2.11 8.19
N ILE A 67 -15.60 -1.37 7.29
CA ILE A 67 -15.47 -1.77 5.87
C ILE A 67 -14.11 -2.41 5.57
N GLY A 68 -14.10 -3.35 4.64
CA GLY A 68 -12.93 -4.15 4.25
C GLY A 68 -11.90 -3.39 3.42
N SER A 69 -11.58 -2.13 3.77
CA SER A 69 -10.74 -1.25 2.96
C SER A 69 -9.23 -1.29 3.28
N CYS A 70 -8.73 -2.27 4.03
CA CYS A 70 -7.34 -2.31 4.51
C CYS A 70 -6.30 -2.23 3.39
N THR A 71 -6.56 -2.78 2.21
CA THR A 71 -5.65 -2.66 1.05
C THR A 71 -5.55 -1.22 0.54
N ALA A 72 -6.66 -0.48 0.56
CA ALA A 72 -6.69 0.94 0.20
C ALA A 72 -6.05 1.82 1.29
N GLN A 73 -6.25 1.49 2.58
CA GLN A 73 -5.56 2.15 3.69
C GLN A 73 -4.05 2.06 3.52
N ALA A 74 -3.55 0.84 3.28
CA ALA A 74 -2.12 0.62 3.06
C ALA A 74 -1.61 1.33 1.79
N GLY A 75 -2.39 1.33 0.70
CA GLY A 75 -2.05 2.00 -0.54
C GLY A 75 -1.98 3.52 -0.42
N ALA A 76 -2.96 4.13 0.25
CA ALA A 76 -2.98 5.55 0.55
C ALA A 76 -1.76 5.94 1.40
N GLY A 77 -1.50 5.22 2.50
CA GLY A 77 -0.33 5.45 3.35
C GLY A 77 1.01 5.34 2.61
N MET A 78 1.11 4.52 1.56
CA MET A 78 2.29 4.49 0.69
C MET A 78 2.46 5.79 -0.10
N VAL A 79 1.38 6.33 -0.68
CA VAL A 79 1.42 7.61 -1.41
C VAL A 79 1.80 8.74 -0.47
N GLU A 80 1.15 8.83 0.68
CA GLU A 80 1.41 9.85 1.71
C GLU A 80 2.85 9.80 2.21
N TYR A 81 3.40 8.60 2.44
CA TYR A 81 4.79 8.41 2.80
C TYR A 81 5.74 9.00 1.75
N PHE A 82 5.53 8.67 0.47
CA PHE A 82 6.41 9.15 -0.61
C PHE A 82 6.26 10.64 -0.85
N GLU A 83 5.03 11.18 -0.81
CA GLU A 83 4.78 12.62 -0.92
C GLU A 83 5.46 13.39 0.21
N ARG A 84 5.26 12.95 1.44
CA ARG A 84 5.89 13.59 2.61
C ARG A 84 7.41 13.54 2.53
N ARG A 85 7.96 12.42 2.08
CA ARG A 85 9.40 12.26 1.94
C ARG A 85 9.98 13.12 0.81
N ALA A 86 9.25 13.28 -0.29
CA ALA A 86 9.69 14.05 -1.44
C ALA A 86 9.55 15.57 -1.23
N THR A 87 8.46 16.00 -0.61
CA THR A 87 8.08 17.41 -0.54
C THR A 87 8.17 18.02 0.86
N GLY A 88 8.27 17.19 1.90
CA GLY A 88 8.17 17.58 3.30
C GLY A 88 6.74 17.90 3.76
N LYS A 89 5.75 17.80 2.86
CA LYS A 89 4.34 18.11 3.15
C LYS A 89 3.55 16.82 3.28
N HIS A 90 2.61 16.82 4.23
CA HIS A 90 1.62 15.75 4.32
C HIS A 90 0.47 16.04 3.36
N VAL A 91 0.10 15.02 2.58
CA VAL A 91 -1.11 15.00 1.77
C VAL A 91 -1.90 13.80 2.25
N GLU A 92 -3.11 14.01 2.71
CA GLU A 92 -4.01 12.93 3.10
C GLU A 92 -4.68 12.37 1.84
N ALA A 93 -4.41 11.12 1.51
CA ALA A 93 -4.90 10.50 0.27
C ALA A 93 -6.25 9.83 0.49
N SER A 94 -7.19 9.98 -0.47
CA SER A 94 -8.53 9.44 -0.36
C SER A 94 -8.54 7.90 -0.38
N ARG A 95 -8.60 7.31 0.78
CA ARG A 95 -8.70 5.86 1.00
C ARG A 95 -9.96 5.28 0.38
N LEU A 96 -11.07 6.01 0.49
CA LEU A 96 -12.35 5.55 -0.04
C LEU A 96 -12.38 5.58 -1.57
N PHE A 97 -11.76 6.59 -2.20
CA PHE A 97 -11.55 6.61 -3.65
C PHE A 97 -10.76 5.38 -4.08
N LEU A 98 -9.59 5.14 -3.45
CA LEU A 98 -8.74 4.00 -3.81
C LEU A 98 -9.47 2.67 -3.62
N TYR A 99 -10.26 2.52 -2.54
CA TYR A 99 -11.06 1.32 -2.31
C TYR A 99 -12.11 1.11 -3.38
N LYS A 100 -12.82 2.16 -3.78
CA LYS A 100 -13.84 2.07 -4.84
C LYS A 100 -13.23 1.73 -6.18
N VAL A 101 -12.20 2.46 -6.63
CA VAL A 101 -11.62 2.21 -7.96
C VAL A 101 -10.90 0.86 -8.05
N THR A 102 -10.35 0.36 -6.94
CA THR A 102 -9.78 -0.99 -6.88
C THR A 102 -10.85 -2.04 -7.15
N ARG A 103 -12.04 -1.93 -6.53
CA ARG A 103 -13.15 -2.85 -6.75
C ARG A 103 -13.76 -2.68 -8.14
N ASN A 104 -13.80 -1.46 -8.68
CA ASN A 104 -14.23 -1.22 -10.07
C ASN A 104 -13.36 -1.99 -11.08
N LEU A 105 -12.03 -2.04 -10.88
CA LEU A 105 -11.13 -2.85 -11.71
C LEU A 105 -11.40 -4.36 -11.61
N LEU A 106 -11.99 -4.81 -10.52
CA LEU A 106 -12.40 -6.20 -10.31
C LEU A 106 -13.83 -6.47 -10.80
N HIS A 107 -14.55 -5.44 -11.23
CA HIS A 107 -15.99 -5.51 -11.52
C HIS A 107 -16.82 -5.95 -10.31
N TRP A 108 -16.43 -5.53 -9.11
CA TRP A 108 -17.08 -5.90 -7.86
C TRP A 108 -17.86 -4.76 -7.26
N THR A 109 -18.99 -5.10 -6.66
CA THR A 109 -19.84 -4.22 -5.86
C THR A 109 -19.97 -4.76 -4.44
N GLY A 110 -20.35 -3.91 -3.51
CA GLY A 110 -20.42 -4.27 -2.10
C GLY A 110 -19.05 -4.25 -1.38
N ASP A 111 -19.05 -4.52 -0.10
CA ASP A 111 -17.84 -4.55 0.74
C ASP A 111 -17.13 -5.91 0.65
N THR A 112 -16.39 -6.11 -0.42
CA THR A 112 -15.76 -7.39 -0.77
C THR A 112 -14.31 -7.52 -0.33
N GLY A 113 -13.71 -6.43 0.17
CA GLY A 113 -12.26 -6.37 0.25
C GLY A 113 -11.59 -6.23 -1.12
N ALA A 114 -10.29 -6.44 -1.19
CA ALA A 114 -9.54 -6.37 -2.45
C ALA A 114 -8.17 -7.08 -2.36
N PHE A 115 -7.53 -7.23 -3.52
CA PHE A 115 -6.15 -7.71 -3.67
C PHE A 115 -5.16 -6.55 -3.61
N LEU A 116 -3.97 -6.76 -3.02
CA LEU A 116 -2.90 -5.77 -3.02
C LEU A 116 -2.45 -5.42 -4.44
N ARG A 117 -2.34 -6.43 -5.33
CA ARG A 117 -2.01 -6.21 -6.75
C ARG A 117 -2.96 -5.24 -7.41
N THR A 118 -4.27 -5.41 -7.21
CA THR A 118 -5.27 -4.57 -7.83
C THR A 118 -5.26 -3.15 -7.24
N ALA A 119 -5.05 -3.00 -5.93
CA ALA A 119 -4.90 -1.69 -5.30
C ALA A 119 -3.66 -0.94 -5.85
N MET A 120 -2.53 -1.63 -5.98
CA MET A 120 -1.33 -1.05 -6.61
C MET A 120 -1.55 -0.74 -8.09
N GLY A 121 -2.29 -1.59 -8.81
CA GLY A 121 -2.70 -1.35 -10.19
C GLY A 121 -3.58 -0.11 -10.32
N ALA A 122 -4.51 0.11 -9.38
CA ALA A 122 -5.35 1.29 -9.33
C ALA A 122 -4.52 2.57 -9.12
N LEU A 123 -3.51 2.53 -8.24
CA LEU A 123 -2.58 3.64 -8.03
C LEU A 123 -1.74 3.96 -9.29
N VAL A 124 -1.34 2.96 -10.05
CA VAL A 124 -0.62 3.18 -11.33
C VAL A 124 -1.54 3.71 -12.41
N LEU A 125 -2.77 3.23 -12.48
CA LEU A 125 -3.70 3.57 -13.56
C LEU A 125 -4.41 4.92 -13.33
N PHE A 126 -4.86 5.16 -12.10
CA PHE A 126 -5.65 6.35 -11.76
C PHE A 126 -4.92 7.31 -10.81
N GLY A 127 -4.03 6.80 -9.96
CA GLY A 127 -3.55 7.56 -8.81
C GLY A 127 -4.55 7.60 -7.67
N VAL A 128 -4.42 8.61 -6.81
CA VAL A 128 -5.35 8.84 -5.69
C VAL A 128 -5.47 10.35 -5.42
N PRO A 129 -6.69 10.94 -5.34
CA PRO A 129 -6.84 12.34 -5.01
C PRO A 129 -6.68 12.58 -3.50
N PRO A 130 -6.42 13.82 -3.05
CA PRO A 130 -6.55 14.19 -1.65
C PRO A 130 -7.92 13.86 -1.07
N GLU A 131 -7.94 13.48 0.21
CA GLU A 131 -9.18 13.06 0.90
C GLU A 131 -10.21 14.19 1.01
N GLU A 132 -9.80 15.45 1.00
CA GLU A 132 -10.71 16.61 0.98
C GLU A 132 -11.70 16.59 -0.21
N TYR A 133 -11.32 15.96 -1.33
CA TYR A 133 -12.18 15.85 -2.52
C TYR A 133 -13.09 14.61 -2.51
N TRP A 134 -12.74 13.59 -1.74
CA TRP A 134 -13.54 12.40 -1.54
C TRP A 134 -13.31 11.84 -0.14
N PRO A 135 -13.98 12.44 0.88
CA PRO A 135 -13.77 12.12 2.28
C PRO A 135 -14.12 10.67 2.64
N TYR A 136 -13.46 10.15 3.68
CA TYR A 136 -13.72 8.81 4.19
C TYR A 136 -15.04 8.76 4.96
N LYS A 137 -16.12 8.44 4.27
CA LYS A 137 -17.45 8.19 4.81
C LYS A 137 -17.84 6.76 4.51
N ALA A 138 -17.89 5.91 5.53
CA ALA A 138 -18.11 4.47 5.35
C ALA A 138 -19.38 4.15 4.56
N GLU A 139 -20.45 4.95 4.70
CA GLU A 139 -21.69 4.80 3.94
C GLU A 139 -21.55 5.06 2.44
N ASP A 140 -20.49 5.74 2.03
CA ASP A 140 -20.23 6.11 0.63
C ASP A 140 -19.30 5.12 -0.09
N PHE A 141 -18.90 4.02 0.57
CA PHE A 141 -17.88 3.10 0.08
C PHE A 141 -18.16 2.52 -1.31
N ASP A 142 -19.43 2.42 -1.72
CA ASP A 142 -19.82 1.89 -3.03
C ASP A 142 -20.31 2.96 -4.01
N LYS A 143 -20.38 4.22 -3.59
CA LYS A 143 -20.69 5.33 -4.47
C LYS A 143 -19.52 5.59 -5.43
N GLU A 144 -19.88 5.93 -6.67
CA GLU A 144 -18.90 6.29 -7.69
C GLU A 144 -18.37 7.71 -7.45
N PRO A 145 -17.04 7.88 -7.30
CA PRO A 145 -16.45 9.20 -7.20
C PRO A 145 -16.71 10.04 -8.46
N PRO A 146 -16.88 11.36 -8.32
CA PRO A 146 -17.07 12.23 -9.47
C PRO A 146 -15.84 12.28 -10.38
N ALA A 147 -16.04 12.57 -11.67
CA ALA A 147 -14.99 12.64 -12.68
C ALA A 147 -13.81 13.56 -12.28
N PHE A 148 -14.08 14.62 -11.52
CA PHE A 148 -13.08 15.51 -10.98
C PHE A 148 -12.04 14.74 -10.12
N CYS A 149 -12.47 13.80 -9.28
CA CYS A 149 -11.57 13.00 -8.45
C CYS A 149 -10.62 12.16 -9.31
N TYR A 150 -11.11 11.56 -10.39
CA TYR A 150 -10.28 10.81 -11.33
C TYR A 150 -9.25 11.69 -12.05
N ALA A 151 -9.66 12.87 -12.50
CA ALA A 151 -8.77 13.81 -13.15
C ALA A 151 -7.68 14.33 -12.19
N PHE A 152 -8.07 14.67 -10.95
CA PHE A 152 -7.12 15.18 -9.96
C PHE A 152 -6.18 14.11 -9.43
N ALA A 153 -6.64 12.86 -9.31
CA ALA A 153 -5.86 11.72 -8.84
C ALA A 153 -4.58 11.48 -9.66
N GLN A 154 -4.59 11.86 -10.94
CA GLN A 154 -3.43 11.72 -11.82
C GLN A 154 -2.19 12.50 -11.34
N ASN A 155 -2.36 13.51 -10.48
CA ASN A 155 -1.24 14.21 -9.86
C ASN A 155 -0.47 13.35 -8.84
N TYR A 156 -1.07 12.27 -8.37
CA TYR A 156 -0.54 11.35 -7.35
C TYR A 156 -0.55 9.90 -7.84
N GLN A 157 -0.08 9.68 -9.06
CA GLN A 157 0.05 8.34 -9.63
C GLN A 157 1.34 7.66 -9.22
N ALA A 158 1.26 6.37 -8.92
CA ALA A 158 2.44 5.52 -8.86
C ALA A 158 2.98 5.29 -10.29
N ILE A 159 4.29 5.37 -10.47
CA ILE A 159 4.91 5.12 -11.78
C ILE A 159 4.78 3.63 -12.14
N GLN A 160 5.09 2.77 -11.17
CA GLN A 160 5.07 1.32 -11.33
C GLN A 160 5.12 0.63 -9.96
N TYR A 161 4.65 -0.61 -9.91
CA TYR A 161 4.81 -1.49 -8.76
C TYR A 161 5.43 -2.82 -9.17
N TYR A 162 5.94 -3.57 -8.21
CA TYR A 162 6.44 -4.93 -8.41
C TYR A 162 6.32 -5.73 -7.11
N ARG A 163 6.20 -7.04 -7.24
CA ARG A 163 6.11 -7.90 -6.07
C ARG A 163 7.50 -8.34 -5.59
N LEU A 164 7.64 -8.45 -4.28
CA LEU A 164 8.89 -8.90 -3.63
C LEU A 164 8.96 -10.41 -3.45
N ASP A 165 7.83 -11.09 -3.52
CA ASP A 165 7.64 -12.51 -3.26
C ASP A 165 7.26 -13.31 -4.53
N PRO A 166 8.07 -13.27 -5.61
CA PRO A 166 7.78 -14.08 -6.80
C PRO A 166 7.83 -15.57 -6.46
N PRO A 167 7.16 -16.42 -7.27
CA PRO A 167 7.23 -17.86 -7.09
C PRO A 167 8.67 -18.36 -7.01
N GLY A 168 8.95 -19.27 -6.07
CA GLY A 168 10.27 -19.91 -5.91
C GLY A 168 11.29 -19.11 -5.09
N ILE A 169 10.98 -17.89 -4.66
CA ILE A 169 11.89 -17.15 -3.77
C ILE A 169 11.99 -17.83 -2.40
N SER A 170 13.20 -17.97 -1.87
CA SER A 170 13.40 -18.46 -0.51
C SER A 170 13.02 -17.40 0.53
N ARG A 171 12.64 -17.84 1.75
CA ARG A 171 12.35 -16.92 2.86
C ARG A 171 13.53 -16.03 3.21
N ALA A 172 14.76 -16.55 3.13
CA ALA A 172 15.98 -15.79 3.41
C ALA A 172 16.22 -14.69 2.39
N GLU A 173 16.00 -14.99 1.10
CA GLU A 173 16.11 -14.01 0.02
C GLU A 173 15.03 -12.94 0.13
N LEU A 174 13.78 -13.34 0.37
CA LEU A 174 12.69 -12.39 0.58
C LEU A 174 12.99 -11.43 1.74
N LEU A 175 13.42 -11.95 2.89
CA LEU A 175 13.79 -11.13 4.04
C LEU A 175 14.94 -10.18 3.72
N THR A 176 15.94 -10.65 2.97
CA THR A 176 17.07 -9.83 2.53
C THR A 176 16.59 -8.71 1.60
N GLN A 177 15.70 -9.01 0.67
CA GLN A 177 15.11 -7.99 -0.21
C GLN A 177 14.34 -6.93 0.58
N ILE A 178 13.45 -7.34 1.50
CA ILE A 178 12.68 -6.42 2.34
C ILE A 178 13.62 -5.49 3.13
N ARG A 179 14.61 -6.05 3.82
CA ARG A 179 15.61 -5.27 4.58
C ARG A 179 16.36 -4.28 3.70
N THR A 180 16.75 -4.70 2.50
CA THR A 180 17.46 -3.85 1.54
C THR A 180 16.58 -2.69 1.08
N LYS A 181 15.28 -2.94 0.82
CA LYS A 181 14.33 -1.89 0.42
C LYS A 181 14.08 -0.92 1.57
N LEU A 182 13.84 -1.41 2.77
CA LEU A 182 13.66 -0.55 3.94
C LEU A 182 14.90 0.32 4.19
N ALA A 183 16.10 -0.25 4.12
CA ALA A 183 17.35 0.50 4.26
C ALA A 183 17.54 1.58 3.17
N ALA A 184 16.94 1.39 1.99
CA ALA A 184 16.88 2.40 0.94
C ALA A 184 15.72 3.40 1.13
N GLY A 185 14.92 3.25 2.19
CA GLY A 185 13.75 4.09 2.47
C GLY A 185 12.54 3.76 1.59
N LEU A 186 12.42 2.52 1.15
CA LEU A 186 11.30 2.02 0.34
C LEU A 186 10.47 1.04 1.17
N PRO A 187 9.39 1.47 1.80
CA PRO A 187 8.45 0.58 2.46
C PRO A 187 7.71 -0.27 1.43
N SER A 188 7.05 -1.33 1.89
CA SER A 188 6.24 -2.21 1.07
C SER A 188 4.93 -2.53 1.75
N MET A 189 3.88 -2.74 0.96
CA MET A 189 2.62 -3.30 1.44
C MET A 189 2.75 -4.81 1.59
N PHE A 190 2.09 -5.37 2.59
CA PHE A 190 1.97 -6.81 2.75
C PHE A 190 0.63 -7.17 3.39
N GLY A 191 0.13 -8.37 3.09
CA GLY A 191 -1.03 -8.94 3.75
C GLY A 191 -0.60 -10.05 4.71
N PHE A 192 -1.34 -10.24 5.78
CA PHE A 192 -1.09 -11.32 6.74
C PHE A 192 -2.39 -11.80 7.38
N SER A 193 -2.38 -13.06 7.82
CA SER A 193 -3.50 -13.64 8.56
C SER A 193 -3.53 -13.10 10.00
N VAL A 194 -4.68 -12.64 10.43
CA VAL A 194 -4.90 -12.16 11.79
C VAL A 194 -5.42 -13.30 12.65
N TYR A 195 -4.71 -13.61 13.72
CA TYR A 195 -5.10 -14.61 14.71
C TYR A 195 -5.70 -13.95 15.95
N SER A 196 -6.54 -14.68 16.70
CA SER A 196 -7.17 -14.19 17.92
C SER A 196 -6.17 -13.70 19.00
N SER A 197 -4.91 -14.14 18.93
CA SER A 197 -3.84 -13.67 19.81
C SER A 197 -3.53 -12.18 19.65
N ILE A 198 -3.88 -11.56 18.51
CA ILE A 198 -3.66 -10.12 18.32
C ILE A 198 -4.55 -9.28 19.24
N ASP A 199 -5.73 -9.81 19.61
CA ASP A 199 -6.66 -9.16 20.55
C ASP A 199 -6.06 -9.08 21.97
N GLN A 200 -5.05 -9.90 22.25
CA GLN A 200 -4.33 -9.93 23.54
C GLN A 200 -3.16 -8.94 23.55
N ALA A 201 -2.54 -8.68 22.40
CA ALA A 201 -1.39 -7.79 22.28
C ALA A 201 -1.72 -6.32 22.60
N GLY A 202 -2.97 -5.90 22.41
CA GLY A 202 -3.45 -4.55 22.76
C GLY A 202 -3.78 -4.37 24.25
N LYS A 203 -3.64 -5.42 25.08
CA LYS A 203 -3.93 -5.41 26.53
C LYS A 203 -2.68 -5.43 27.41
N THR A 204 -1.51 -5.47 26.82
CA THR A 204 -0.20 -5.37 27.45
C THR A 204 0.47 -4.04 27.14
#